data_92f2172b15db88bef19385b04d22bd79
#
_entry.id   92f2172b15db88bef19385b04d22bd79
#
_cell.length_a   1.000
_cell.length_b   1.000
_cell.length_c   1.000
_cell.angle_alpha   90.00
_cell.angle_beta   90.00
_cell.angle_gamma   90.00
#
_symmetry.space_group_name_H-M   'P 1'
#
loop_
_entity.id
_entity.type
_entity.pdbx_description
1 polymer ?
#
loop_
_entity_poly.entity_id
_entity_poly.type
_entity_poly.pdbx_seq_one_letter_code
_entity_poly.pdbx_strand_id
1 'polypeptide(L)'
;MKYITLILAVFMLGCGESYSDKNSSSEKDATSTVSRQGSPPAIRKILCLHGGGGNAKEFENSRGVKAIKGALGSDYELVFAQAPHGGLWMRDPPEGKSKPTTDPDWASQSISILNSIVQSQGPFYGIMGYSQGAAFIPVYLSRIPDGTFQMAAMFGGYLPTTHQGLITNLKVEAPFGNIRALVWVGGKDWIANENLATPFHNPTVIRDLKAGHVVPSRSNTTFNRVIQLIKNDSKESGTGEPSSGFLKTKAKAEAGDANAQNLLGVMYDVGFGVPEDDQEAVKWYRKAAAQGSTQAKTQLDNLLKLNPKLQEK
;
A
#
# COMPACT_ATOMS: atom_id res chain seq x y z
N MET A 1 36.58 1.38 30.67
CA MET A 1 36.24 2.34 31.71
C MET A 1 34.77 2.67 31.61
N LYS A 2 34.06 2.39 32.72
CA LYS A 2 32.62 2.53 32.87
C LYS A 2 32.27 4.00 33.11
N TYR A 3 31.22 4.51 32.47
CA TYR A 3 30.46 5.63 33.01
C TYR A 3 28.97 5.26 33.04
N ILE A 4 28.54 5.05 34.29
CA ILE A 4 27.15 4.94 34.72
C ILE A 4 26.70 6.36 35.03
N THR A 5 25.63 6.83 34.43
CA THR A 5 24.95 8.06 34.85
C THR A 5 23.59 7.72 35.44
N LEU A 6 23.51 7.96 36.72
CA LEU A 6 22.35 7.79 37.60
C LEU A 6 21.40 8.97 37.42
N ILE A 7 20.11 8.72 37.21
CA ILE A 7 19.07 9.76 37.29
C ILE A 7 18.20 9.49 38.49
N LEU A 8 18.20 10.48 39.39
CA LEU A 8 17.49 10.56 40.66
C LEU A 8 15.98 10.75 40.42
N ALA A 9 15.18 9.93 41.09
CA ALA A 9 13.73 10.13 41.22
C ALA A 9 13.49 11.01 42.47
N VAL A 10 12.71 12.07 42.29
CA VAL A 10 12.21 12.88 43.42
C VAL A 10 10.78 12.48 43.70
N PHE A 11 10.55 11.87 44.86
CA PHE A 11 9.23 11.69 45.48
C PHE A 11 8.85 12.96 46.22
N MET A 12 7.64 13.47 45.99
CA MET A 12 6.99 14.39 46.91
C MET A 12 5.69 13.76 47.41
N LEU A 13 5.71 13.44 48.69
CA LEU A 13 4.53 13.13 49.50
C LEU A 13 3.84 14.44 49.92
N GLY A 14 2.52 14.46 49.85
CA GLY A 14 1.69 15.46 50.49
C GLY A 14 0.40 14.81 51.03
N CYS A 15 0.32 14.80 52.36
CA CYS A 15 -0.80 14.27 53.13
C CYS A 15 -2.07 15.12 53.06
N GLY A 16 -3.24 14.47 53.03
CA GLY A 16 -4.28 14.42 54.05
C GLY A 16 -5.24 15.59 54.12
N GLU A 17 -6.49 15.34 53.99
CA GLU A 17 -7.46 15.48 55.08
C GLU A 17 -8.88 15.15 54.58
N SER A 18 -9.55 14.32 55.31
CA SER A 18 -10.94 13.91 55.19
C SER A 18 -11.89 14.99 55.78
N TYR A 19 -12.97 15.32 55.09
CA TYR A 19 -14.16 15.89 55.74
C TYR A 19 -15.40 15.29 55.14
N SER A 20 -16.15 14.63 55.97
CA SER A 20 -17.52 14.17 55.70
C SER A 20 -18.51 15.27 56.03
N ASP A 21 -19.48 15.57 55.18
CA ASP A 21 -20.83 15.81 55.69
C ASP A 21 -21.90 15.51 54.66
N LYS A 22 -22.98 14.96 55.19
CA LYS A 22 -24.22 14.56 54.56
C LYS A 22 -25.06 15.79 54.26
N ASN A 23 -25.69 15.92 53.09
CA ASN A 23 -27.11 16.24 53.07
C ASN A 23 -27.77 15.86 51.70
N SER A 24 -28.88 15.23 51.82
CA SER A 24 -29.82 14.83 50.79
C SER A 24 -30.62 16.02 50.27
N SER A 25 -30.75 16.15 48.96
CA SER A 25 -32.00 16.59 48.34
C SER A 25 -32.00 16.25 46.84
N SER A 26 -33.08 15.62 46.46
CA SER A 26 -33.51 15.21 45.13
C SER A 26 -33.63 16.38 44.18
N GLU A 27 -32.95 16.28 43.01
CA GLU A 27 -33.37 17.03 41.82
C GLU A 27 -33.24 16.17 40.57
N LYS A 28 -34.24 16.31 39.74
CA LYS A 28 -34.63 15.46 38.63
C LYS A 28 -33.63 15.48 37.48
N ASP A 29 -33.48 14.31 36.88
CA ASP A 29 -32.90 14.06 35.58
C ASP A 29 -33.25 15.11 34.52
N ALA A 30 -32.19 15.76 34.01
CA ALA A 30 -32.16 16.31 32.70
C ALA A 30 -30.94 15.67 32.00
N THR A 31 -31.19 14.56 31.32
CA THR A 31 -30.22 13.89 30.44
C THR A 31 -29.86 14.82 29.29
N SER A 32 -28.88 15.66 29.53
CA SER A 32 -28.15 16.36 28.47
C SER A 32 -27.28 15.33 27.76
N THR A 33 -27.77 14.80 26.65
CA THR A 33 -26.96 14.08 25.65
C THR A 33 -26.01 15.08 25.00
N VAL A 34 -24.88 15.33 25.65
CA VAL A 34 -23.73 15.95 25.01
C VAL A 34 -23.22 14.92 24.01
N SER A 35 -23.64 15.07 22.75
CA SER A 35 -22.98 14.39 21.62
C SER A 35 -21.53 14.79 21.68
N ARG A 36 -20.65 13.83 22.03
CA ARG A 36 -19.21 13.95 21.84
C ARG A 36 -18.99 14.09 20.33
N GLN A 37 -18.93 15.31 19.83
CA GLN A 37 -18.36 15.57 18.52
C GLN A 37 -16.92 15.07 18.60
N GLY A 38 -16.68 13.92 17.99
CA GLY A 38 -15.32 13.39 17.80
C GLY A 38 -14.51 14.42 17.05
N SER A 39 -13.29 14.67 17.50
CA SER A 39 -12.32 15.49 16.75
C SER A 39 -12.30 15.02 15.31
N PRO A 40 -12.21 15.94 14.32
CA PRO A 40 -12.13 15.55 12.91
C PRO A 40 -10.98 14.56 12.73
N PRO A 41 -11.16 13.51 11.91
CA PRO A 41 -10.13 12.50 11.70
C PRO A 41 -8.84 13.19 11.23
N ALA A 42 -7.71 12.80 11.83
CA ALA A 42 -6.42 13.36 11.46
C ALA A 42 -6.12 13.08 9.98
N ILE A 43 -5.70 14.12 9.22
CA ILE A 43 -5.33 14.00 7.81
C ILE A 43 -4.20 12.98 7.67
N ARG A 44 -4.37 11.99 6.80
CA ARG A 44 -3.38 10.95 6.51
C ARG A 44 -2.41 11.45 5.44
N LYS A 45 -1.15 11.67 5.82
CA LYS A 45 -0.11 12.12 4.89
C LYS A 45 0.53 10.94 4.15
N ILE A 46 0.73 11.08 2.84
CA ILE A 46 1.43 10.10 2.00
C ILE A 46 2.63 10.78 1.36
N LEU A 47 3.83 10.26 1.63
CA LEU A 47 5.06 10.71 1.00
C LEU A 47 5.15 10.16 -0.42
N CYS A 48 5.37 11.03 -1.42
CA CYS A 48 5.30 10.70 -2.84
C CYS A 48 6.65 10.87 -3.52
N LEU A 49 7.13 9.81 -4.18
CA LEU A 49 8.42 9.72 -4.87
C LEU A 49 8.21 9.62 -6.39
N HIS A 50 8.70 10.61 -7.13
CA HIS A 50 8.61 10.64 -8.61
C HIS A 50 9.54 9.62 -9.29
N GLY A 51 9.35 9.40 -10.59
CA GLY A 51 10.22 8.55 -11.40
C GLY A 51 11.61 9.17 -11.64
N GLY A 52 12.57 8.31 -12.01
CA GLY A 52 13.95 8.75 -12.28
C GLY A 52 14.04 9.78 -13.40
N GLY A 53 14.85 10.83 -13.19
CA GLY A 53 15.01 11.97 -14.11
C GLY A 53 13.83 12.95 -14.13
N GLY A 54 12.78 12.70 -13.33
CA GLY A 54 11.63 13.60 -13.18
C GLY A 54 11.80 14.58 -12.03
N ASN A 55 10.70 15.26 -11.70
CA ASN A 55 10.64 16.16 -10.55
C ASN A 55 9.30 16.07 -9.81
N ALA A 56 9.30 16.58 -8.57
CA ALA A 56 8.15 16.55 -7.68
C ALA A 56 6.91 17.23 -8.27
N LYS A 57 7.07 18.40 -8.90
CA LYS A 57 5.97 19.20 -9.47
C LYS A 57 5.32 18.52 -10.68
N GLU A 58 6.12 17.94 -11.58
CA GLU A 58 5.60 17.18 -12.72
C GLU A 58 4.87 15.92 -12.26
N PHE A 59 5.42 15.24 -11.25
CA PHE A 59 4.79 14.06 -10.67
C PHE A 59 3.43 14.39 -10.04
N GLU A 60 3.34 15.44 -9.21
CA GLU A 60 2.09 15.95 -8.65
C GLU A 60 1.05 16.24 -9.74
N ASN A 61 1.49 16.83 -10.85
CA ASN A 61 0.63 17.22 -11.96
C ASN A 61 0.29 16.10 -12.93
N SER A 62 0.89 14.92 -12.78
CA SER A 62 0.63 13.77 -13.65
C SER A 62 -0.82 13.29 -13.54
N ARG A 63 -1.34 12.74 -14.66
CA ARG A 63 -2.73 12.29 -14.77
C ARG A 63 -3.08 11.26 -13.69
N GLY A 64 -2.19 10.29 -13.44
CA GLY A 64 -2.41 9.24 -12.46
C GLY A 64 -2.46 9.78 -11.03
N VAL A 65 -1.49 10.63 -10.65
CA VAL A 65 -1.44 11.23 -9.32
C VAL A 65 -2.64 12.13 -9.05
N LYS A 66 -3.05 12.97 -10.02
CA LYS A 66 -4.29 13.77 -9.90
C LYS A 66 -5.53 12.90 -9.72
N ALA A 67 -5.61 11.77 -10.42
CA ALA A 67 -6.71 10.84 -10.27
C ALA A 67 -6.72 10.19 -8.88
N ILE A 68 -5.55 9.76 -8.37
CA ILE A 68 -5.40 9.21 -7.02
C ILE A 68 -5.77 10.26 -5.97
N LYS A 69 -5.20 11.47 -6.04
CA LYS A 69 -5.50 12.58 -5.12
C LYS A 69 -7.01 12.86 -5.05
N GLY A 70 -7.67 12.98 -6.20
CA GLY A 70 -9.11 13.21 -6.27
C GLY A 70 -9.97 12.05 -5.74
N ALA A 71 -9.50 10.82 -5.86
CA ALA A 71 -10.20 9.64 -5.33
C ALA A 71 -9.96 9.43 -3.82
N LEU A 72 -8.81 9.83 -3.29
CA LEU A 72 -8.52 9.80 -1.87
C LEU A 72 -9.34 10.83 -1.08
N GLY A 73 -9.59 12.01 -1.66
CA GLY A 73 -10.36 13.07 -1.02
C GLY A 73 -9.56 13.89 -0.01
N SER A 74 -10.29 14.69 0.82
CA SER A 74 -9.72 15.62 1.79
C SER A 74 -9.05 14.97 3.00
N ASP A 75 -9.32 13.69 3.25
CA ASP A 75 -8.76 12.94 4.39
C ASP A 75 -7.30 12.57 4.17
N TYR A 76 -6.77 12.85 2.98
CA TYR A 76 -5.39 12.54 2.59
C TYR A 76 -4.66 13.76 2.05
N GLU A 77 -3.43 13.93 2.49
CA GLU A 77 -2.47 14.90 1.98
C GLU A 77 -1.33 14.16 1.28
N LEU A 78 -1.02 14.56 0.04
CA LEU A 78 0.13 14.05 -0.70
C LEU A 78 1.29 15.04 -0.58
N VAL A 79 2.41 14.58 -0.03
CA VAL A 79 3.65 15.35 0.15
C VAL A 79 4.67 14.87 -0.87
N PHE A 80 5.12 15.73 -1.77
CA PHE A 80 5.99 15.37 -2.89
C PHE A 80 7.45 15.69 -2.58
N ALA A 81 8.28 14.65 -2.52
CA ALA A 81 9.70 14.78 -2.34
C ALA A 81 10.42 14.97 -3.68
N GLN A 82 11.48 15.79 -3.68
CA GLN A 82 12.37 15.99 -4.82
C GLN A 82 13.63 15.15 -4.66
N ALA A 83 13.90 14.28 -5.63
CA ALA A 83 15.13 13.51 -5.68
C ALA A 83 16.34 14.42 -6.00
N PRO A 84 17.53 14.14 -5.43
CA PRO A 84 18.77 14.80 -5.80
C PRO A 84 19.26 14.38 -7.21
N HIS A 85 20.46 14.78 -7.58
CA HIS A 85 21.17 14.27 -8.75
C HIS A 85 20.39 14.36 -10.07
N GLY A 86 19.76 15.49 -10.36
CA GLY A 86 18.96 15.65 -11.58
C GLY A 86 17.68 14.81 -11.59
N GLY A 87 17.11 14.56 -10.40
CA GLY A 87 15.85 13.82 -10.25
C GLY A 87 16.04 12.30 -10.11
N LEU A 88 17.21 11.83 -9.71
CA LEU A 88 17.48 10.41 -9.48
C LEU A 88 17.55 10.08 -7.99
N TRP A 89 16.73 9.12 -7.55
CA TRP A 89 16.78 8.55 -6.19
C TRP A 89 18.02 7.67 -6.01
N MET A 90 18.38 6.96 -7.07
CA MET A 90 19.59 6.17 -7.19
C MET A 90 20.31 6.59 -8.49
N ARG A 91 21.50 7.11 -8.38
CA ARG A 91 22.33 7.41 -9.55
C ARG A 91 22.66 6.14 -10.33
N ASP A 92 22.90 6.26 -11.62
CA ASP A 92 23.49 5.14 -12.36
C ASP A 92 24.84 4.76 -11.76
N PRO A 93 25.23 3.48 -11.76
CA PRO A 93 26.56 3.05 -11.37
C PRO A 93 27.64 3.78 -12.17
N PRO A 94 28.87 3.95 -11.62
CA PRO A 94 29.93 4.76 -12.25
C PRO A 94 30.27 4.33 -13.66
N GLU A 95 30.17 3.02 -13.93
CA GLU A 95 30.51 2.42 -15.24
C GLU A 95 29.30 2.31 -16.18
N GLY A 96 28.14 2.89 -15.81
CA GLY A 96 26.91 2.92 -16.60
C GLY A 96 25.75 2.09 -16.03
N LYS A 97 24.56 2.27 -16.59
CA LYS A 97 23.28 1.71 -16.10
C LYS A 97 23.27 0.19 -15.92
N SER A 98 24.02 -0.56 -16.72
CA SER A 98 24.05 -2.01 -16.68
C SER A 98 25.18 -2.59 -15.81
N LYS A 99 26.01 -1.74 -15.23
CA LYS A 99 27.13 -2.16 -14.40
C LYS A 99 26.74 -2.21 -12.93
N PRO A 100 27.25 -3.17 -12.14
CA PRO A 100 26.95 -3.25 -10.73
C PRO A 100 27.70 -2.19 -9.91
N THR A 101 27.08 -1.74 -8.82
CA THR A 101 27.77 -1.03 -7.72
C THR A 101 27.54 -1.77 -6.41
N THR A 102 28.63 -1.95 -5.64
CA THR A 102 28.60 -2.62 -4.34
C THR A 102 28.57 -1.64 -3.18
N ASP A 103 28.57 -0.32 -3.46
CA ASP A 103 28.54 0.70 -2.43
C ASP A 103 27.17 0.69 -1.67
N PRO A 104 27.16 0.38 -0.37
CA PRO A 104 25.93 0.36 0.43
C PRO A 104 25.36 1.75 0.66
N ASP A 105 26.16 2.82 0.51
CA ASP A 105 25.76 4.20 0.75
C ASP A 105 25.47 4.99 -0.54
N TRP A 106 25.37 4.28 -1.67
CA TRP A 106 25.12 4.87 -3.00
C TRP A 106 23.93 5.81 -3.07
N ALA A 107 22.95 5.63 -2.18
CA ALA A 107 21.72 6.44 -2.10
C ALA A 107 21.66 7.33 -0.84
N SER A 108 22.75 7.55 -0.12
CA SER A 108 22.80 8.27 1.17
C SER A 108 22.16 9.65 1.12
N GLN A 109 22.37 10.42 0.04
CA GLN A 109 21.77 11.75 -0.11
C GLN A 109 20.24 11.68 -0.25
N SER A 110 19.71 10.74 -1.02
CA SER A 110 18.27 10.51 -1.15
C SER A 110 17.65 10.10 0.19
N ILE A 111 18.31 9.22 0.92
CA ILE A 111 17.89 8.79 2.27
C ILE A 111 17.86 9.99 3.22
N SER A 112 18.92 10.83 3.23
CA SER A 112 18.99 12.03 4.07
C SER A 112 17.86 13.02 3.78
N ILE A 113 17.55 13.28 2.50
CA ILE A 113 16.44 14.15 2.11
C ILE A 113 15.10 13.60 2.63
N LEU A 114 14.83 12.31 2.43
CA LEU A 114 13.58 11.71 2.91
C LEU A 114 13.49 11.69 4.42
N ASN A 115 14.58 11.43 5.15
CA ASN A 115 14.63 11.51 6.60
C ASN A 115 14.27 12.92 7.10
N SER A 116 14.80 13.96 6.47
CA SER A 116 14.48 15.34 6.80
C SER A 116 13.00 15.67 6.60
N ILE A 117 12.40 15.17 5.53
CA ILE A 117 10.95 15.33 5.27
C ILE A 117 10.13 14.56 6.31
N VAL A 118 10.48 13.31 6.58
CA VAL A 118 9.77 12.48 7.57
C VAL A 118 9.82 13.11 8.96
N GLN A 119 10.98 13.64 9.33
CA GLN A 119 11.17 14.28 10.64
C GLN A 119 10.42 15.62 10.76
N SER A 120 10.42 16.46 9.71
CA SER A 120 9.87 17.80 9.77
C SER A 120 8.38 17.88 9.46
N GLN A 121 7.83 16.93 8.67
CA GLN A 121 6.45 16.96 8.18
C GLN A 121 5.61 15.74 8.62
N GLY A 122 6.23 14.73 9.26
CA GLY A 122 5.52 13.56 9.78
C GLY A 122 4.53 13.88 10.91
N PRO A 123 3.78 12.90 11.39
CA PRO A 123 3.83 11.50 10.96
C PRO A 123 3.22 11.26 9.58
N PHE A 124 3.75 10.26 8.87
CA PHE A 124 3.20 9.81 7.60
C PHE A 124 2.41 8.51 7.77
N TYR A 125 1.25 8.45 7.12
CA TYR A 125 0.47 7.23 6.99
C TYR A 125 1.10 6.26 6.00
N GLY A 126 1.59 6.76 4.86
CA GLY A 126 2.12 5.91 3.83
C GLY A 126 3.19 6.57 2.97
N ILE A 127 3.80 5.73 2.13
CA ILE A 127 4.74 6.13 1.10
C ILE A 127 4.26 5.61 -0.25
N MET A 128 4.36 6.42 -1.30
CA MET A 128 3.94 6.09 -2.66
C MET A 128 5.03 6.46 -3.66
N GLY A 129 5.31 5.57 -4.61
CA GLY A 129 6.35 5.85 -5.60
C GLY A 129 5.99 5.36 -7.00
N TYR A 130 6.65 5.97 -8.00
CA TYR A 130 6.53 5.60 -9.40
C TYR A 130 7.90 5.31 -10.00
N SER A 131 8.01 4.25 -10.82
CA SER A 131 9.23 3.89 -11.55
C SER A 131 10.44 3.78 -10.60
N GLN A 132 11.50 4.55 -10.77
CA GLN A 132 12.65 4.55 -9.85
C GLN A 132 12.27 4.97 -8.43
N GLY A 133 11.29 5.87 -8.24
CA GLY A 133 10.76 6.20 -6.91
C GLY A 133 10.11 5.00 -6.23
N ALA A 134 9.38 4.16 -6.98
CA ALA A 134 8.84 2.90 -6.48
C ALA A 134 9.94 1.89 -6.16
N ALA A 135 10.96 1.77 -7.02
CA ALA A 135 12.13 0.91 -6.81
C ALA A 135 12.95 1.32 -5.58
N PHE A 136 12.92 2.60 -5.22
CA PHE A 136 13.64 3.15 -4.07
C PHE A 136 12.93 2.92 -2.73
N ILE A 137 11.62 2.72 -2.72
CA ILE A 137 10.86 2.52 -1.47
C ILE A 137 11.43 1.41 -0.59
N PRO A 138 11.62 0.16 -1.05
CA PRO A 138 12.18 -0.88 -0.20
C PRO A 138 13.60 -0.57 0.28
N VAL A 139 14.42 0.10 -0.52
CA VAL A 139 15.75 0.56 -0.12
C VAL A 139 15.64 1.57 1.02
N TYR A 140 14.71 2.51 0.95
CA TYR A 140 14.50 3.50 2.00
C TYR A 140 13.95 2.84 3.27
N LEU A 141 12.98 1.93 3.16
CA LEU A 141 12.41 1.21 4.30
C LEU A 141 13.44 0.42 5.09
N SER A 142 14.48 -0.13 4.44
CA SER A 142 15.58 -0.82 5.11
C SER A 142 16.52 0.09 5.92
N ARG A 143 16.29 1.40 5.91
CA ARG A 143 17.16 2.41 6.56
C ARG A 143 16.46 3.27 7.58
N ILE A 144 15.21 2.94 7.90
CA ILE A 144 14.37 3.70 8.83
C ILE A 144 13.70 2.75 9.81
N PRO A 145 13.27 3.25 10.99
CA PRO A 145 12.59 2.43 11.97
C PRO A 145 11.28 1.83 11.44
N ASP A 146 11.00 0.59 11.83
CA ASP A 146 9.72 -0.05 11.60
C ASP A 146 8.55 0.79 12.13
N GLY A 147 7.43 0.75 11.42
CA GLY A 147 6.24 1.51 11.79
C GLY A 147 6.26 2.99 11.36
N THR A 148 7.34 3.48 10.73
CA THR A 148 7.39 4.84 10.15
C THR A 148 6.27 5.06 9.14
N PHE A 149 5.92 4.01 8.39
CA PHE A 149 4.81 3.99 7.45
C PHE A 149 3.93 2.74 7.69
N GLN A 150 2.63 2.88 7.51
CA GLN A 150 1.66 1.78 7.58
C GLN A 150 1.36 1.18 6.20
N MET A 151 1.69 1.90 5.11
CA MET A 151 1.37 1.53 3.75
C MET A 151 2.48 1.96 2.78
N ALA A 152 2.80 1.09 1.81
CA ALA A 152 3.66 1.40 0.68
C ALA A 152 2.92 1.07 -0.63
N ALA A 153 2.77 2.05 -1.53
CA ALA A 153 2.17 1.86 -2.85
C ALA A 153 3.23 2.11 -3.94
N MET A 154 3.51 1.10 -4.75
CA MET A 154 4.58 1.09 -5.73
C MET A 154 4.02 0.85 -7.13
N PHE A 155 4.17 1.84 -8.01
CA PHE A 155 3.62 1.83 -9.36
C PHE A 155 4.72 1.74 -10.41
N GLY A 156 4.68 0.73 -11.26
CA GLY A 156 5.64 0.57 -12.36
C GLY A 156 7.10 0.47 -11.88
N GLY A 157 7.34 -0.07 -10.70
CA GLY A 157 8.67 -0.18 -10.12
C GLY A 157 9.38 -1.48 -10.48
N TYR A 158 10.63 -1.58 -10.07
CA TYR A 158 11.51 -2.73 -10.27
C TYR A 158 12.47 -2.89 -9.10
N LEU A 159 13.02 -4.08 -8.92
CA LEU A 159 14.09 -4.28 -7.94
C LEU A 159 15.42 -3.79 -8.54
N PRO A 160 16.16 -2.86 -7.87
CA PRO A 160 17.37 -2.25 -8.46
C PRO A 160 18.58 -3.18 -8.37
N THR A 161 18.58 -4.27 -9.15
CA THR A 161 19.55 -5.38 -9.07
C THR A 161 21.00 -4.98 -9.39
N THR A 162 21.22 -3.89 -10.12
CA THR A 162 22.55 -3.32 -10.38
C THR A 162 23.15 -2.62 -9.15
N HIS A 163 22.33 -2.22 -8.18
CA HIS A 163 22.77 -1.59 -6.94
C HIS A 163 22.95 -2.65 -5.84
N GLN A 164 23.94 -3.52 -6.00
CA GLN A 164 24.14 -4.70 -5.15
C GLN A 164 24.35 -4.34 -3.67
N GLY A 165 25.06 -3.26 -3.38
CA GLY A 165 25.24 -2.78 -2.00
C GLY A 165 23.93 -2.40 -1.32
N LEU A 166 23.00 -1.75 -2.05
CA LEU A 166 21.67 -1.42 -1.52
C LEU A 166 20.81 -2.67 -1.33
N ILE A 167 20.87 -3.62 -2.28
CA ILE A 167 20.11 -4.89 -2.22
C ILE A 167 20.62 -5.80 -1.09
N THR A 168 21.90 -5.80 -0.78
CA THR A 168 22.45 -6.59 0.33
C THR A 168 21.83 -6.17 1.65
N ASN A 169 21.73 -4.87 1.92
CA ASN A 169 21.07 -4.35 3.11
C ASN A 169 19.56 -4.68 3.11
N LEU A 170 18.91 -4.55 1.95
CA LEU A 170 17.51 -4.92 1.81
C LEU A 170 17.24 -6.38 2.18
N LYS A 171 18.12 -7.30 1.78
CA LYS A 171 18.00 -8.74 2.11
C LYS A 171 18.15 -9.04 3.60
N VAL A 172 18.86 -8.21 4.36
CA VAL A 172 19.01 -8.38 5.81
C VAL A 172 17.74 -7.97 6.53
N GLU A 173 17.10 -6.88 6.11
CA GLU A 173 15.94 -6.29 6.76
C GLU A 173 14.58 -6.86 6.27
N ALA A 174 14.56 -7.49 5.11
CA ALA A 174 13.35 -8.10 4.56
C ALA A 174 13.07 -9.49 5.20
N PRO A 175 11.81 -9.94 5.24
CA PRO A 175 10.62 -9.29 4.73
C PRO A 175 10.04 -8.25 5.69
N PHE A 176 9.65 -7.09 5.16
CA PHE A 176 8.96 -6.06 5.93
C PHE A 176 7.56 -6.54 6.32
N GLY A 177 7.36 -6.86 7.61
CA GLY A 177 6.13 -7.47 8.12
C GLY A 177 5.05 -6.47 8.55
N ASN A 178 5.45 -5.28 8.95
CA ASN A 178 4.56 -4.30 9.58
C ASN A 178 4.02 -3.23 8.62
N ILE A 179 4.22 -3.39 7.31
CA ILE A 179 3.77 -2.45 6.30
C ILE A 179 2.92 -3.16 5.24
N ARG A 180 1.75 -2.61 4.94
CA ARG A 180 0.92 -3.10 3.82
C ARG A 180 1.52 -2.63 2.51
N ALA A 181 1.96 -3.57 1.68
CA ALA A 181 2.57 -3.27 0.41
C ALA A 181 1.60 -3.53 -0.75
N LEU A 182 1.48 -2.55 -1.64
CA LEU A 182 0.80 -2.63 -2.92
C LEU A 182 1.82 -2.45 -4.03
N VAL A 183 1.97 -3.45 -4.89
CA VAL A 183 2.77 -3.38 -6.12
C VAL A 183 1.82 -3.43 -7.31
N TRP A 184 1.82 -2.37 -8.12
CA TRP A 184 1.02 -2.31 -9.33
C TRP A 184 1.92 -2.31 -10.57
N VAL A 185 1.62 -3.23 -11.49
CA VAL A 185 2.42 -3.44 -12.71
C VAL A 185 1.51 -3.39 -13.93
N GLY A 186 1.91 -2.62 -14.93
CA GLY A 186 1.25 -2.64 -16.23
C GLY A 186 1.68 -3.85 -17.06
N GLY A 187 0.73 -4.58 -17.64
CA GLY A 187 1.03 -5.76 -18.46
C GLY A 187 1.81 -5.48 -19.74
N LYS A 188 1.87 -4.21 -20.16
CA LYS A 188 2.69 -3.72 -21.29
C LYS A 188 3.93 -2.95 -20.82
N ASP A 189 4.19 -2.96 -19.52
CA ASP A 189 5.35 -2.32 -18.92
C ASP A 189 6.56 -3.26 -19.03
N TRP A 190 7.56 -2.86 -19.78
CA TRP A 190 8.77 -3.65 -19.99
C TRP A 190 9.87 -3.37 -18.95
N ILE A 191 9.70 -2.35 -18.10
CA ILE A 191 10.65 -1.97 -17.05
C ILE A 191 10.24 -2.59 -15.71
N ALA A 192 8.96 -2.47 -15.37
CA ALA A 192 8.43 -2.91 -14.09
C ALA A 192 8.37 -4.43 -14.00
N ASN A 193 8.65 -4.95 -12.80
CA ASN A 193 8.45 -6.36 -12.52
C ASN A 193 7.95 -6.58 -11.07
N GLU A 194 7.35 -7.72 -10.84
CA GLU A 194 6.74 -8.10 -9.57
C GLU A 194 7.76 -8.48 -8.51
N ASN A 195 9.03 -8.70 -8.88
CA ASN A 195 10.09 -8.96 -7.92
C ASN A 195 10.24 -7.82 -6.90
N LEU A 196 9.70 -6.64 -7.22
CA LEU A 196 9.60 -5.54 -6.26
C LEU A 196 8.75 -5.90 -5.02
N ALA A 197 7.88 -6.88 -5.12
CA ALA A 197 7.06 -7.37 -4.01
C ALA A 197 7.82 -8.28 -3.02
N THR A 198 8.92 -8.91 -3.47
CA THR A 198 9.65 -9.92 -2.66
C THR A 198 10.18 -9.42 -1.31
N PRO A 199 10.52 -8.14 -1.10
CA PRO A 199 10.94 -7.64 0.20
C PRO A 199 9.81 -7.53 1.25
N PHE A 200 8.56 -7.74 0.87
CA PHE A 200 7.41 -7.52 1.75
C PHE A 200 6.75 -8.82 2.18
N HIS A 201 6.21 -8.83 3.39
CA HIS A 201 5.39 -9.93 3.88
C HIS A 201 3.94 -9.73 3.39
N ASN A 202 3.37 -10.72 2.70
CA ASN A 202 2.00 -10.67 2.14
C ASN A 202 1.70 -9.39 1.30
N PRO A 203 2.52 -9.06 0.30
CA PRO A 203 2.25 -7.92 -0.56
C PRO A 203 1.04 -8.19 -1.46
N THR A 204 0.25 -7.15 -1.74
CA THR A 204 -0.76 -7.22 -2.80
C THR A 204 -0.16 -6.81 -4.13
N VAL A 205 -0.13 -7.72 -5.09
CA VAL A 205 0.31 -7.43 -6.46
C VAL A 205 -0.91 -7.27 -7.36
N ILE A 206 -0.99 -6.14 -8.07
CA ILE A 206 -2.05 -5.86 -9.06
C ILE A 206 -1.43 -5.73 -10.44
N ARG A 207 -1.93 -6.51 -11.39
CA ARG A 207 -1.58 -6.41 -12.82
C ARG A 207 -2.70 -5.76 -13.61
N ASP A 208 -2.38 -4.70 -14.35
CA ASP A 208 -3.28 -4.14 -15.35
C ASP A 208 -2.79 -4.49 -16.75
N LEU A 209 -3.36 -5.53 -17.37
CA LEU A 209 -2.87 -6.13 -18.62
C LEU A 209 -2.85 -5.14 -19.81
N LYS A 210 -3.62 -4.06 -19.74
CA LYS A 210 -3.72 -3.05 -20.81
C LYS A 210 -2.81 -1.85 -20.58
N ALA A 211 -2.31 -1.69 -19.37
CA ALA A 211 -1.48 -0.55 -18.99
C ALA A 211 -0.02 -0.75 -19.39
N GLY A 212 0.66 0.37 -19.67
CA GLY A 212 2.11 0.46 -19.81
C GLY A 212 2.77 1.01 -18.55
N HIS A 213 3.92 1.67 -18.74
CA HIS A 213 4.69 2.29 -17.67
C HIS A 213 4.07 3.61 -17.21
N VAL A 214 3.08 3.54 -16.33
CA VAL A 214 2.30 4.69 -15.86
C VAL A 214 1.91 4.55 -14.38
N VAL A 215 1.50 5.66 -13.76
CA VAL A 215 0.74 5.65 -12.51
C VAL A 215 -0.72 5.35 -12.85
N PRO A 216 -1.40 4.45 -12.13
CA PRO A 216 -2.78 4.10 -12.43
C PRO A 216 -3.71 5.32 -12.35
N SER A 217 -4.68 5.38 -13.24
CA SER A 217 -5.66 6.46 -13.37
C SER A 217 -7.06 5.89 -13.58
N ARG A 218 -8.09 6.74 -13.58
CA ARG A 218 -9.50 6.31 -13.75
C ARG A 218 -9.77 5.51 -15.05
N SER A 219 -8.85 5.57 -16.04
CA SER A 219 -8.96 4.75 -17.26
C SER A 219 -8.45 3.31 -17.09
N ASN A 220 -7.80 3.00 -15.99
CA ASN A 220 -7.32 1.66 -15.68
C ASN A 220 -8.41 0.85 -14.97
N THR A 221 -8.61 -0.39 -15.38
CA THR A 221 -9.64 -1.28 -14.81
C THR A 221 -9.41 -1.56 -13.32
N THR A 222 -8.16 -1.56 -12.91
CA THR A 222 -7.70 -1.82 -11.54
C THR A 222 -7.69 -0.59 -10.63
N PHE A 223 -8.02 0.61 -11.13
CA PHE A 223 -7.88 1.87 -10.39
C PHE A 223 -8.63 1.88 -9.05
N ASN A 224 -9.89 1.46 -9.05
CA ASN A 224 -10.70 1.46 -7.83
C ASN A 224 -10.12 0.53 -6.75
N ARG A 225 -9.56 -0.61 -7.17
CA ARG A 225 -8.87 -1.53 -6.25
C ARG A 225 -7.62 -0.90 -5.63
N VAL A 226 -6.84 -0.19 -6.45
CA VAL A 226 -5.68 0.59 -5.96
C VAL A 226 -6.11 1.58 -4.87
N ILE A 227 -7.18 2.35 -5.11
CA ILE A 227 -7.68 3.34 -4.15
C ILE A 227 -8.15 2.69 -2.85
N GLN A 228 -8.90 1.58 -2.92
CA GLN A 228 -9.34 0.83 -1.74
C GLN A 228 -8.15 0.37 -0.89
N LEU A 229 -7.12 -0.19 -1.52
CA LEU A 229 -5.92 -0.65 -0.82
C LEU A 229 -5.13 0.51 -0.19
N ILE A 230 -5.03 1.66 -0.84
CA ILE A 230 -4.40 2.85 -0.25
C ILE A 230 -5.18 3.34 0.97
N LYS A 231 -6.50 3.44 0.86
CA LYS A 231 -7.36 3.90 1.95
C LYS A 231 -7.38 2.96 3.14
N ASN A 232 -7.07 1.69 2.94
CA ASN A 232 -7.35 0.64 3.92
C ASN A 232 -8.83 0.67 4.32
N ASP A 233 -9.69 0.98 3.38
CA ASP A 233 -11.14 0.91 3.55
C ASP A 233 -11.57 -0.57 3.60
N SER A 234 -10.84 -1.33 4.41
CA SER A 234 -11.20 -2.68 4.78
C SER A 234 -12.33 -2.67 5.82
N LYS A 235 -13.34 -1.85 5.60
CA LYS A 235 -14.65 -2.20 6.17
C LYS A 235 -15.18 -3.47 5.52
N GLU A 236 -14.43 -4.06 4.58
CA GLU A 236 -14.81 -5.29 3.87
C GLU A 236 -13.72 -6.36 3.71
N SER A 237 -12.51 -6.25 4.31
CA SER A 237 -11.54 -7.36 4.21
C SER A 237 -10.51 -7.46 5.34
N GLY A 238 -10.92 -7.29 6.60
CA GLY A 238 -10.06 -7.43 7.80
C GLY A 238 -10.53 -8.49 8.81
N THR A 239 -11.68 -9.14 8.58
CA THR A 239 -12.23 -10.15 9.50
C THR A 239 -12.34 -11.55 8.88
N GLY A 240 -11.88 -11.77 7.65
CA GLY A 240 -12.19 -13.01 6.92
C GLY A 240 -13.66 -13.13 6.49
N GLU A 241 -14.51 -12.16 6.85
CA GLU A 241 -15.90 -12.13 6.46
C GLU A 241 -16.05 -11.53 5.05
N PRO A 242 -16.77 -12.21 4.15
CA PRO A 242 -17.00 -11.74 2.79
C PRO A 242 -17.82 -10.45 2.76
N SER A 243 -17.48 -9.51 1.85
CA SER A 243 -18.21 -8.27 1.69
C SER A 243 -19.69 -8.47 1.34
N SER A 244 -20.55 -7.51 1.68
CA SER A 244 -21.97 -7.58 1.31
C SER A 244 -22.18 -7.66 -0.21
N GLY A 245 -21.33 -6.98 -0.99
CA GLY A 245 -21.30 -7.06 -2.45
C GLY A 245 -20.91 -8.44 -2.95
N PHE A 246 -19.89 -9.05 -2.35
CA PHE A 246 -19.48 -10.42 -2.62
C PHE A 246 -20.61 -11.40 -2.31
N LEU A 247 -21.20 -11.35 -1.12
CA LEU A 247 -22.29 -12.24 -0.72
C LEU A 247 -23.49 -12.16 -1.68
N LYS A 248 -23.87 -10.95 -2.12
CA LYS A 248 -24.93 -10.75 -3.11
C LYS A 248 -24.57 -11.34 -4.48
N THR A 249 -23.33 -11.15 -4.92
CA THR A 249 -22.83 -11.73 -6.19
C THR A 249 -22.77 -13.24 -6.11
N LYS A 250 -22.30 -13.78 -4.98
CA LYS A 250 -22.21 -15.23 -4.72
C LYS A 250 -23.60 -15.87 -4.75
N ALA A 251 -24.59 -15.29 -4.09
CA ALA A 251 -25.95 -15.80 -4.12
C ALA A 251 -26.52 -15.88 -5.55
N LYS A 252 -26.29 -14.87 -6.39
CA LYS A 252 -26.71 -14.89 -7.79
C LYS A 252 -25.94 -15.92 -8.62
N ALA A 253 -24.62 -16.06 -8.40
CA ALA A 253 -23.79 -17.04 -9.10
C ALA A 253 -24.19 -18.47 -8.72
N GLU A 254 -24.50 -18.72 -7.47
CA GLU A 254 -25.03 -20.01 -6.97
C GLU A 254 -26.42 -20.33 -7.53
N ALA A 255 -27.23 -19.28 -7.78
CA ALA A 255 -28.52 -19.42 -8.47
C ALA A 255 -28.39 -19.65 -9.99
N GLY A 256 -27.18 -19.72 -10.54
CA GLY A 256 -26.93 -20.06 -11.93
C GLY A 256 -26.72 -18.88 -12.89
N ASP A 257 -26.75 -17.62 -12.42
CA ASP A 257 -26.53 -16.45 -13.27
C ASP A 257 -25.09 -16.42 -13.81
N ALA A 258 -24.94 -16.57 -15.14
CA ALA A 258 -23.65 -16.65 -15.80
C ALA A 258 -22.82 -15.36 -15.66
N ASN A 259 -23.45 -14.19 -15.63
CA ASN A 259 -22.76 -12.91 -15.43
C ASN A 259 -22.26 -12.80 -14.00
N ALA A 260 -23.06 -13.21 -13.01
CA ALA A 260 -22.65 -13.25 -11.61
C ALA A 260 -21.54 -14.29 -11.38
N GLN A 261 -21.58 -15.44 -12.06
CA GLN A 261 -20.50 -16.44 -12.01
C GLN A 261 -19.19 -15.89 -12.56
N ASN A 262 -19.24 -15.19 -13.71
CA ASN A 262 -18.05 -14.52 -14.24
C ASN A 262 -17.54 -13.45 -13.27
N LEU A 263 -18.44 -12.61 -12.73
CA LEU A 263 -18.07 -11.58 -11.76
C LEU A 263 -17.48 -12.18 -10.47
N LEU A 264 -18.05 -13.28 -9.99
CA LEU A 264 -17.55 -13.98 -8.80
C LEU A 264 -16.15 -14.58 -9.05
N GLY A 265 -15.91 -15.12 -10.25
CA GLY A 265 -14.57 -15.53 -10.69
C GLY A 265 -13.58 -14.36 -10.62
N VAL A 266 -13.96 -13.17 -11.14
CA VAL A 266 -13.14 -11.96 -11.03
C VAL A 266 -12.88 -11.57 -9.56
N MET A 267 -13.91 -11.67 -8.71
CA MET A 267 -13.77 -11.31 -7.29
C MET A 267 -12.76 -12.18 -6.57
N TYR A 268 -12.72 -13.48 -6.85
CA TYR A 268 -11.69 -14.38 -6.31
C TYR A 268 -10.32 -14.18 -6.97
N ASP A 269 -10.26 -13.97 -8.29
CA ASP A 269 -9.02 -13.76 -9.07
C ASP A 269 -8.25 -12.50 -8.61
N VAL A 270 -8.97 -11.46 -8.17
CA VAL A 270 -8.37 -10.19 -7.73
C VAL A 270 -8.53 -9.90 -6.24
N GLY A 271 -9.10 -10.82 -5.47
CA GLY A 271 -9.37 -10.63 -4.05
C GLY A 271 -10.34 -9.47 -3.74
N PHE A 272 -11.41 -9.33 -4.53
CA PHE A 272 -12.37 -8.23 -4.34
C PHE A 272 -13.53 -8.64 -3.42
N GLY A 273 -13.55 -8.09 -2.20
CA GLY A 273 -14.57 -8.41 -1.20
C GLY A 273 -14.48 -9.81 -0.61
N VAL A 274 -13.39 -10.53 -0.90
CA VAL A 274 -13.05 -11.87 -0.43
C VAL A 274 -11.52 -12.03 -0.61
N PRO A 275 -10.83 -12.85 0.19
CA PRO A 275 -9.43 -13.17 -0.08
C PRO A 275 -9.23 -13.73 -1.50
N GLU A 276 -8.10 -13.40 -2.13
CA GLU A 276 -7.72 -13.94 -3.43
C GLU A 276 -7.61 -15.46 -3.38
N ASP A 277 -8.25 -16.14 -4.34
CA ASP A 277 -8.23 -17.59 -4.47
C ASP A 277 -8.36 -17.98 -5.95
N ASP A 278 -7.23 -18.25 -6.57
CA ASP A 278 -7.15 -18.65 -7.98
C ASP A 278 -7.93 -19.95 -8.28
N GLN A 279 -8.03 -20.88 -7.31
CA GLN A 279 -8.77 -22.13 -7.50
C GLN A 279 -10.28 -21.89 -7.57
N GLU A 280 -10.80 -21.06 -6.66
CA GLU A 280 -12.19 -20.64 -6.72
C GLU A 280 -12.45 -19.78 -7.96
N ALA A 281 -11.53 -18.89 -8.35
CA ALA A 281 -11.66 -18.11 -9.59
C ALA A 281 -11.80 -19.03 -10.82
N VAL A 282 -10.93 -20.00 -10.99
CA VAL A 282 -11.00 -21.01 -12.08
C VAL A 282 -12.33 -21.74 -12.08
N LYS A 283 -12.81 -22.17 -10.92
CA LYS A 283 -14.08 -22.89 -10.76
C LYS A 283 -15.28 -22.05 -11.25
N TRP A 284 -15.32 -20.77 -10.87
CA TRP A 284 -16.42 -19.90 -11.26
C TRP A 284 -16.33 -19.46 -12.72
N TYR A 285 -15.12 -19.19 -13.24
CA TYR A 285 -14.92 -18.95 -14.66
C TYR A 285 -15.34 -20.14 -15.54
N ARG A 286 -15.00 -21.39 -15.11
CA ARG A 286 -15.46 -22.59 -15.84
C ARG A 286 -16.98 -22.69 -15.89
N LYS A 287 -17.69 -22.40 -14.79
CA LYS A 287 -19.16 -22.41 -14.76
C LYS A 287 -19.75 -21.38 -15.70
N ALA A 288 -19.25 -20.16 -15.70
CA ALA A 288 -19.72 -19.10 -16.59
C ALA A 288 -19.40 -19.40 -18.07
N ALA A 289 -18.20 -19.91 -18.36
CA ALA A 289 -17.80 -20.29 -19.71
C ALA A 289 -18.66 -21.45 -20.27
N ALA A 290 -19.02 -22.42 -19.44
CA ALA A 290 -19.93 -23.51 -19.80
C ALA A 290 -21.34 -23.03 -20.19
N GLN A 291 -21.74 -21.84 -19.70
CA GLN A 291 -22.98 -21.17 -20.08
C GLN A 291 -22.80 -20.21 -21.27
N GLY A 292 -21.65 -20.23 -21.96
CA GLY A 292 -21.39 -19.44 -23.15
C GLY A 292 -20.76 -18.06 -22.90
N SER A 293 -20.31 -17.75 -21.66
CA SER A 293 -19.60 -16.50 -21.39
C SER A 293 -18.22 -16.49 -22.04
N THR A 294 -18.08 -15.76 -23.14
CA THR A 294 -16.79 -15.56 -23.83
C THR A 294 -15.78 -14.81 -22.98
N GLN A 295 -16.27 -13.89 -22.14
CA GLN A 295 -15.42 -13.14 -21.20
C GLN A 295 -14.81 -14.06 -20.14
N ALA A 296 -15.62 -14.95 -19.55
CA ALA A 296 -15.15 -15.91 -18.56
C ALA A 296 -14.13 -16.87 -19.17
N LYS A 297 -14.36 -17.34 -20.42
CA LYS A 297 -13.40 -18.17 -21.14
C LYS A 297 -12.06 -17.47 -21.31
N THR A 298 -12.05 -16.21 -21.75
CA THR A 298 -10.82 -15.43 -21.92
C THR A 298 -10.07 -15.25 -20.59
N GLN A 299 -10.79 -14.98 -19.51
CA GLN A 299 -10.18 -14.80 -18.17
C GLN A 299 -9.61 -16.11 -17.64
N LEU A 300 -10.35 -17.21 -17.80
CA LEU A 300 -9.89 -18.56 -17.48
C LEU A 300 -8.59 -18.92 -18.22
N ASP A 301 -8.57 -18.71 -19.55
CA ASP A 301 -7.38 -19.00 -20.36
C ASP A 301 -6.17 -18.17 -19.92
N ASN A 302 -6.38 -16.92 -19.54
CA ASN A 302 -5.32 -16.05 -19.03
C ASN A 302 -4.81 -16.52 -17.67
N LEU A 303 -5.70 -16.83 -16.73
CA LEU A 303 -5.33 -17.29 -15.39
C LEU A 303 -4.56 -18.63 -15.45
N LEU A 304 -5.03 -19.59 -16.29
CA LEU A 304 -4.35 -20.87 -16.48
C LEU A 304 -2.98 -20.75 -17.18
N LYS A 305 -2.78 -19.76 -18.06
CA LYS A 305 -1.47 -19.46 -18.65
C LYS A 305 -0.50 -18.90 -17.62
N LEU A 306 -0.98 -18.09 -16.70
CA LEU A 306 -0.17 -17.49 -15.62
C LEU A 306 0.17 -18.51 -14.53
N ASN A 307 -0.76 -19.44 -14.25
CA ASN A 307 -0.65 -20.47 -13.22
C ASN A 307 -0.91 -21.86 -13.79
N PRO A 308 0.06 -22.50 -14.53
CA PRO A 308 -0.15 -23.81 -15.15
C PRO A 308 -0.55 -24.93 -14.18
N LYS A 309 -0.16 -24.83 -12.90
CA LYS A 309 -0.53 -25.78 -11.85
C LYS A 309 -2.04 -25.86 -11.58
N LEU A 310 -2.82 -24.85 -12.00
CA LEU A 310 -4.29 -24.85 -11.87
C LEU A 310 -5.00 -25.67 -12.95
N GLN A 311 -4.26 -26.17 -13.95
CA GLN A 311 -4.81 -27.03 -15.01
C GLN A 311 -5.01 -28.47 -14.57
N GLU A 312 -4.25 -28.91 -13.54
CA GLU A 312 -4.15 -30.31 -13.13
C GLU A 312 -5.23 -30.77 -12.12
N LYS A 313 -6.27 -29.94 -11.89
CA LYS A 313 -7.36 -30.29 -10.94
C LYS A 313 -8.75 -30.22 -11.57
#